data_14f60445c09d93037cdc475e6a8b7c17
#
_entry.id   14f60445c09d93037cdc475e6a8b7c17
#
_cell.length_a   1.000
_cell.length_b   1.000
_cell.length_c   1.000
_cell.angle_alpha   90.00
_cell.angle_beta   90.00
_cell.angle_gamma   90.00
#
_symmetry.space_group_name_H-M   'P 1'
#
loop_
_entity.id
_entity.type
_entity.pdbx_description
1 polymer ?
#
loop_
_entity_poly.entity_id
_entity_poly.type
_entity_poly.pdbx_seq_one_letter_code
_entity_poly.pdbx_strand_id
1 'polypeptide(L)'
;PYQHVLEPLYAYLLIAAKQYEDVNLAGYYNIGPDEQDCYKTGELVDVFVKHWGEGVQWENCYDGGPHEANFLKLDCSKAKSVFSWAPRWNIDKAIEKVVEWSKCWKENGDIRACMDSEIMEFLNDGREKYEKSSCYRR
;
A
#
# COMPACT_ATOMS: atom_id res chain seq x y z
N PRO A 1 -2.17 10.41 -1.41
CA PRO A 1 -2.14 9.05 -1.95
C PRO A 1 -2.30 8.02 -0.82
N TYR A 2 -3.10 6.99 -1.07
CA TYR A 2 -3.36 5.91 -0.11
C TYR A 2 -2.58 4.66 -0.53
N GLN A 3 -2.02 3.94 0.43
CA GLN A 3 -1.35 2.66 0.22
C GLN A 3 -1.43 1.83 1.50
N HIS A 4 -1.26 0.52 1.40
CA HIS A 4 -1.20 -0.33 2.58
C HIS A 4 0.04 -0.02 3.42
N VAL A 5 -0.08 -0.11 4.74
CA VAL A 5 1.02 0.23 5.66
C VAL A 5 2.28 -0.61 5.44
N LEU A 6 2.16 -1.83 4.97
CA LEU A 6 3.30 -2.71 4.66
C LEU A 6 4.15 -2.17 3.50
N GLU A 7 3.60 -1.37 2.59
CA GLU A 7 4.36 -0.76 1.48
C GLU A 7 5.48 0.17 1.98
N PRO A 8 5.17 1.25 2.75
CA PRO A 8 6.21 2.12 3.25
C PRO A 8 7.11 1.43 4.28
N LEU A 9 6.60 0.52 5.11
CA LEU A 9 7.42 -0.20 6.08
C LEU A 9 8.47 -1.07 5.37
N TYR A 10 8.08 -1.80 4.33
CA TYR A 10 9.02 -2.57 3.52
C TYR A 10 10.04 -1.67 2.83
N ALA A 11 9.61 -0.54 2.26
CA ALA A 11 10.51 0.42 1.64
C ALA A 11 11.54 0.97 2.63
N TYR A 12 11.13 1.31 3.85
CA TYR A 12 12.06 1.79 4.89
C TYR A 12 13.11 0.74 5.26
N LEU A 13 12.69 -0.52 5.43
CA LEU A 13 13.63 -1.61 5.72
C LEU A 13 14.60 -1.86 4.56
N LEU A 14 14.11 -1.84 3.33
CA LEU A 14 14.93 -1.98 2.13
C LEU A 14 15.96 -0.85 2.01
N ILE A 15 15.52 0.41 2.19
CA ILE A 15 16.38 1.60 2.14
C ILE A 15 17.44 1.51 3.24
N ALA A 16 17.06 1.19 4.48
CA ALA A 16 17.99 1.07 5.59
C ALA A 16 19.04 -0.02 5.33
N ALA A 17 18.64 -1.19 4.84
CA ALA A 17 19.57 -2.26 4.48
C ALA A 17 20.56 -1.83 3.39
N LYS A 18 20.08 -1.14 2.35
CA LYS A 18 20.93 -0.67 1.26
C LYS A 18 21.86 0.46 1.67
N GLN A 19 21.43 1.37 2.51
CA GLN A 19 22.27 2.44 3.07
C GLN A 19 23.34 1.90 4.03
N TYR A 20 23.09 0.78 4.70
CA TYR A 20 24.11 0.10 5.50
C TYR A 20 25.22 -0.48 4.63
N GLU A 21 24.90 -0.97 3.42
CA GLU A 21 25.89 -1.45 2.44
C GLU A 21 26.64 -0.31 1.75
N ASP A 22 25.95 0.80 1.41
CA ASP A 22 26.50 1.97 0.72
C ASP A 22 25.93 3.28 1.28
N VAL A 23 26.74 4.00 2.04
CA VAL A 23 26.39 5.30 2.66
C VAL A 23 26.05 6.39 1.62
N ASN A 24 26.53 6.27 0.37
CA ASN A 24 26.24 7.23 -0.69
C ASN A 24 24.77 7.19 -1.14
N LEU A 25 24.03 6.14 -0.76
CA LEU A 25 22.57 6.04 -0.97
C LEU A 25 21.78 6.88 0.04
N ALA A 26 22.42 7.55 0.99
CA ALA A 26 21.72 8.47 1.90
C ALA A 26 21.08 9.63 1.12
N GLY A 27 19.83 9.98 1.47
CA GLY A 27 19.11 11.03 0.76
C GLY A 27 17.61 11.02 1.03
N TYR A 28 16.89 11.80 0.25
CA TYR A 28 15.43 11.96 0.34
C TYR A 28 14.76 11.13 -0.76
N TYR A 29 13.77 10.33 -0.37
CA TYR A 29 13.04 9.43 -1.26
C TYR A 29 11.54 9.51 -0.96
N ASN A 30 10.73 9.66 -2.00
CA ASN A 30 9.30 9.54 -1.89
C ASN A 30 8.89 8.07 -2.04
N ILE A 31 7.99 7.63 -1.17
CA ILE A 31 7.39 6.30 -1.20
C ILE A 31 5.88 6.46 -1.28
N GLY A 32 5.27 5.93 -2.30
CA GLY A 32 3.84 6.07 -2.55
C GLY A 32 3.34 5.08 -3.62
N PRO A 33 2.02 5.00 -3.82
CA PRO A 33 1.42 4.13 -4.80
C PRO A 33 1.76 4.55 -6.24
N ASP A 34 1.54 3.66 -7.18
CA ASP A 34 1.59 3.99 -8.61
C ASP A 34 0.46 4.97 -8.98
N GLU A 35 0.64 5.70 -10.08
CA GLU A 35 -0.31 6.74 -10.51
C GLU A 35 -1.75 6.22 -10.67
N GLN A 36 -1.90 5.02 -11.21
CA GLN A 36 -3.19 4.37 -11.41
C GLN A 36 -3.92 4.02 -10.10
N ASP A 37 -3.19 3.97 -8.98
CA ASP A 37 -3.71 3.65 -7.65
C ASP A 37 -3.94 4.92 -6.79
N CYS A 38 -3.86 6.10 -7.41
CA CYS A 38 -4.15 7.38 -6.74
C CYS A 38 -5.65 7.69 -6.82
N TYR A 39 -6.41 7.23 -5.84
CA TYR A 39 -7.86 7.40 -5.74
C TYR A 39 -8.23 8.64 -4.93
N LYS A 40 -9.38 9.23 -5.25
CA LYS A 40 -10.05 10.21 -4.39
C LYS A 40 -10.68 9.51 -3.19
N THR A 41 -10.92 10.26 -2.12
CA THR A 41 -11.50 9.70 -0.89
C THR A 41 -12.81 8.96 -1.12
N GLY A 42 -13.74 9.52 -1.92
CA GLY A 42 -15.00 8.86 -2.25
C GLY A 42 -14.81 7.54 -2.99
N GLU A 43 -13.93 7.50 -4.00
CA GLU A 43 -13.60 6.29 -4.75
C GLU A 43 -12.98 5.21 -3.83
N LEU A 44 -12.17 5.64 -2.85
CA LEU A 44 -11.59 4.74 -1.86
C LEU A 44 -12.66 4.12 -0.96
N VAL A 45 -13.63 4.93 -0.53
CA VAL A 45 -14.76 4.46 0.30
C VAL A 45 -15.65 3.51 -0.50
N ASP A 46 -15.87 3.74 -1.80
CA ASP A 46 -16.62 2.83 -2.67
C ASP A 46 -15.92 1.44 -2.72
N VAL A 47 -14.60 1.40 -2.87
CA VAL A 47 -13.83 0.14 -2.84
C VAL A 47 -13.95 -0.53 -1.48
N PHE A 48 -13.86 0.22 -0.38
CA PHE A 48 -14.00 -0.31 0.97
C PHE A 48 -15.38 -0.95 1.19
N VAL A 49 -16.45 -0.26 0.84
CA VAL A 49 -17.84 -0.74 0.97
C VAL A 49 -18.06 -1.98 0.13
N LYS A 50 -17.51 -2.02 -1.09
CA LYS A 50 -17.56 -3.20 -1.97
C LYS A 50 -16.93 -4.43 -1.32
N HIS A 51 -15.74 -4.30 -0.73
CA HIS A 51 -15.07 -5.41 -0.03
C HIS A 51 -15.73 -5.76 1.30
N TRP A 52 -16.29 -4.76 2.00
CA TRP A 52 -17.03 -5.03 3.23
C TRP A 52 -18.25 -5.90 2.96
N GLY A 53 -19.01 -5.60 1.92
CA GLY A 53 -20.24 -6.32 1.58
C GLY A 53 -21.36 -6.03 2.55
N GLU A 54 -22.24 -7.02 2.78
CA GLU A 54 -23.34 -6.97 3.78
C GLU A 54 -24.36 -5.83 3.55
N GLY A 55 -24.39 -5.24 2.36
CA GLY A 55 -25.29 -4.12 2.04
C GLY A 55 -24.94 -2.80 2.72
N VAL A 56 -23.69 -2.67 3.23
CA VAL A 56 -23.17 -1.42 3.81
C VAL A 56 -23.18 -0.33 2.74
N GLN A 57 -23.62 0.86 3.14
CA GLN A 57 -23.65 2.07 2.31
C GLN A 57 -22.98 3.20 3.08
N TRP A 58 -22.49 4.19 2.36
CA TRP A 58 -21.93 5.39 2.96
C TRP A 58 -22.62 6.65 2.42
N GLU A 59 -22.55 7.72 3.18
CA GLU A 59 -23.11 9.02 2.84
C GLU A 59 -22.05 10.10 3.01
N ASN A 60 -21.99 11.01 2.06
CA ASN A 60 -21.07 12.17 2.14
C ASN A 60 -21.73 13.28 2.96
N CYS A 61 -21.30 13.45 4.21
CA CYS A 61 -21.74 14.51 5.10
C CYS A 61 -20.76 15.70 5.04
N TYR A 62 -20.77 16.44 3.93
CA TYR A 62 -19.91 17.61 3.77
C TYR A 62 -20.31 18.73 4.76
N ASP A 63 -19.38 19.17 5.58
CA ASP A 63 -19.57 20.16 6.64
C ASP A 63 -19.19 21.61 6.26
N GLY A 64 -18.78 21.84 4.99
CA GLY A 64 -18.32 23.16 4.51
C GLY A 64 -16.89 23.50 4.91
N GLY A 65 -16.13 22.55 5.46
CA GLY A 65 -14.72 22.73 5.84
C GLY A 65 -13.80 23.04 4.64
N PRO A 66 -12.54 23.43 4.90
CA PRO A 66 -11.59 23.73 3.86
C PRO A 66 -11.35 22.50 2.96
N HIS A 67 -11.40 22.72 1.67
CA HIS A 67 -11.09 21.68 0.70
C HIS A 67 -9.64 21.18 0.87
N GLU A 68 -9.47 19.88 1.12
CA GLU A 68 -8.18 19.24 0.89
C GLU A 68 -7.81 19.32 -0.61
N ALA A 69 -6.52 19.27 -0.90
CA ALA A 69 -6.04 19.27 -2.28
C ALA A 69 -6.77 18.20 -3.09
N ASN A 70 -7.41 18.58 -4.19
CA ASN A 70 -8.22 17.70 -5.03
C ASN A 70 -7.47 16.47 -5.54
N PHE A 71 -6.14 16.52 -5.54
CA PHE A 71 -5.30 15.44 -6.02
C PHE A 71 -3.87 15.61 -5.50
N LEU A 72 -3.35 14.58 -4.82
CA LEU A 72 -1.97 14.51 -4.36
C LEU A 72 -1.29 13.28 -4.98
N LYS A 73 -0.23 13.52 -5.77
CA LYS A 73 0.66 12.47 -6.31
C LYS A 73 2.07 12.66 -5.77
N LEU A 74 2.78 11.56 -5.59
CA LEU A 74 4.20 11.55 -5.26
C LEU A 74 4.99 11.00 -6.45
N ASP A 75 6.03 11.70 -6.84
CA ASP A 75 7.03 11.15 -7.77
C ASP A 75 7.98 10.24 -7.01
N CYS A 76 7.83 8.93 -7.21
CA CYS A 76 8.65 7.87 -6.60
C CYS A 76 9.76 7.36 -7.52
N SER A 77 10.02 8.01 -8.65
CA SER A 77 10.98 7.57 -9.68
C SER A 77 12.37 7.35 -9.12
N LYS A 78 12.82 8.22 -8.19
CA LYS A 78 14.14 8.08 -7.53
C LYS A 78 14.23 6.81 -6.70
N ALA A 79 13.23 6.50 -5.87
CA ALA A 79 13.21 5.28 -5.08
C ALA A 79 13.18 4.03 -5.98
N LYS A 80 12.38 4.06 -7.04
CA LYS A 80 12.29 2.97 -8.03
C LYS A 80 13.63 2.72 -8.72
N SER A 81 14.32 3.76 -9.16
CA SER A 81 15.59 3.63 -9.89
C SER A 81 16.76 3.22 -8.99
N VAL A 82 16.85 3.78 -7.78
CA VAL A 82 17.97 3.54 -6.86
C VAL A 82 17.86 2.20 -6.16
N PHE A 83 16.67 1.84 -5.68
CA PHE A 83 16.48 0.63 -4.86
C PHE A 83 15.78 -0.51 -5.60
N SER A 84 15.42 -0.33 -6.88
CA SER A 84 14.57 -1.26 -7.63
C SER A 84 13.26 -1.56 -6.86
N TRP A 85 12.80 -0.59 -6.08
CA TRP A 85 11.56 -0.69 -5.31
C TRP A 85 10.36 -0.42 -6.21
N ALA A 86 9.27 -1.12 -5.97
CA ALA A 86 7.95 -0.82 -6.55
C ALA A 86 6.86 -1.26 -5.56
N PRO A 87 5.68 -0.60 -5.58
CA PRO A 87 4.53 -1.07 -4.82
C PRO A 87 4.19 -2.52 -5.18
N ARG A 88 3.86 -3.32 -4.18
CA ARG A 88 3.48 -4.73 -4.35
C ARG A 88 1.99 -4.89 -4.53
N TRP A 89 1.22 -4.20 -3.72
CA TRP A 89 -0.23 -4.23 -3.74
C TRP A 89 -0.80 -2.97 -4.38
N ASN A 90 -1.79 -3.14 -5.25
CA ASN A 90 -2.60 -2.05 -5.75
C ASN A 90 -3.61 -1.61 -4.68
N ILE A 91 -4.35 -0.55 -4.95
CA ILE A 91 -5.28 0.02 -3.97
C ILE A 91 -6.43 -0.93 -3.64
N ASP A 92 -6.94 -1.72 -4.60
CA ASP A 92 -8.02 -2.70 -4.38
C ASP A 92 -7.57 -3.78 -3.38
N LYS A 93 -6.37 -4.35 -3.57
CA LYS A 93 -5.78 -5.33 -2.65
C LYS A 93 -5.48 -4.73 -1.27
N ALA A 94 -4.97 -3.50 -1.24
CA ALA A 94 -4.71 -2.79 0.01
C ALA A 94 -5.98 -2.62 0.85
N ILE A 95 -7.09 -2.23 0.22
CA ILE A 95 -8.38 -2.08 0.89
C ILE A 95 -8.99 -3.43 1.28
N GLU A 96 -8.86 -4.47 0.45
CA GLU A 96 -9.26 -5.84 0.80
C GLU A 96 -8.64 -6.24 2.15
N LYS A 97 -7.32 -6.04 2.31
CA LYS A 97 -6.61 -6.38 3.54
C LYS A 97 -7.04 -5.56 4.76
N VAL A 98 -7.26 -4.27 4.58
CA VAL A 98 -7.83 -3.42 5.64
C VAL A 98 -9.21 -3.92 6.08
N VAL A 99 -10.06 -4.35 5.13
CA VAL A 99 -11.38 -4.90 5.44
C VAL A 99 -11.27 -6.25 6.17
N GLU A 100 -10.41 -7.16 5.71
CA GLU A 100 -10.14 -8.45 6.38
C GLU A 100 -9.71 -8.24 7.83
N TRP A 101 -8.74 -7.35 8.05
CA TRP A 101 -8.28 -6.99 9.40
C TRP A 101 -9.42 -6.40 10.24
N SER A 102 -10.21 -5.48 9.68
CA SER A 102 -11.32 -4.82 10.36
C SER A 102 -12.42 -5.79 10.77
N LYS A 103 -12.74 -6.77 9.92
CA LYS A 103 -13.69 -7.84 10.22
C LYS A 103 -13.16 -8.76 11.32
N CYS A 104 -11.90 -9.17 11.23
CA CYS A 104 -11.24 -9.95 12.27
C CYS A 104 -11.32 -9.26 13.64
N TRP A 105 -11.04 -7.95 13.68
CA TRP A 105 -11.14 -7.16 14.90
C TRP A 105 -12.59 -7.07 15.41
N LYS A 106 -13.55 -6.80 14.54
CA LYS A 106 -14.98 -6.70 14.88
C LYS A 106 -15.53 -8.00 15.47
N GLU A 107 -15.05 -9.13 14.99
CA GLU A 107 -15.47 -10.48 15.40
C GLU A 107 -14.68 -11.02 16.61
N ASN A 108 -13.81 -10.22 17.23
CA ASN A 108 -12.90 -10.60 18.29
C ASN A 108 -11.98 -11.80 17.91
N GLY A 109 -11.58 -11.88 16.64
CA GLY A 109 -10.66 -12.87 16.12
C GLY A 109 -9.22 -12.64 16.59
N ASP A 110 -8.33 -13.57 16.22
CA ASP A 110 -6.89 -13.44 16.52
C ASP A 110 -6.22 -12.43 15.57
N ILE A 111 -6.18 -11.17 16.02
CA ILE A 111 -5.58 -10.05 15.29
C ILE A 111 -4.11 -10.30 14.97
N ARG A 112 -3.37 -10.94 15.88
CA ARG A 112 -1.96 -11.24 15.66
C ARG A 112 -1.79 -12.23 14.51
N ALA A 113 -2.55 -13.32 14.53
CA ALA A 113 -2.52 -14.29 13.44
C ALA A 113 -2.95 -13.67 12.09
N CYS A 114 -3.94 -12.78 12.11
CA CYS A 114 -4.36 -12.02 10.93
C CYS A 114 -3.21 -11.18 10.37
N MET A 115 -2.52 -10.39 11.21
CA MET A 115 -1.39 -9.55 10.81
C MET A 115 -0.19 -10.40 10.32
N ASP A 116 0.12 -11.49 10.99
CA ASP A 116 1.21 -12.40 10.59
C ASP A 116 0.92 -13.00 9.21
N SER A 117 -0.33 -13.40 8.94
CA SER A 117 -0.78 -13.90 7.64
C SER A 117 -0.64 -12.83 6.53
N GLU A 118 -1.05 -11.60 6.81
CA GLU A 118 -0.92 -10.47 5.88
C GLU A 118 0.54 -10.19 5.53
N ILE A 119 1.43 -10.16 6.52
CA ILE A 119 2.87 -9.96 6.32
C ILE A 119 3.43 -11.06 5.41
N MET A 120 3.07 -12.32 5.67
CA MET A 120 3.55 -13.44 4.86
C MET A 120 3.04 -13.38 3.43
N GLU A 121 1.79 -13.02 3.21
CA GLU A 121 1.22 -12.81 1.87
C GLU A 121 1.96 -11.68 1.14
N PHE A 122 2.12 -10.53 1.79
CA PHE A 122 2.85 -9.39 1.24
C PHE A 122 4.28 -9.75 0.81
N LEU A 123 4.98 -10.54 1.60
CA LEU A 123 6.34 -10.99 1.29
C LEU A 123 6.37 -11.95 0.11
N ASN A 124 5.39 -12.87 0.00
CA ASN A 124 5.29 -13.84 -1.07
C ASN A 124 4.94 -13.19 -2.41
N ASP A 125 3.97 -12.26 -2.44
CA ASP A 125 3.61 -11.49 -3.65
C ASP A 125 4.81 -10.74 -4.22
N GLY A 126 5.69 -10.25 -3.37
CA GLY A 126 6.92 -9.61 -3.78
C GLY A 126 7.93 -10.55 -4.43
N ARG A 127 8.03 -11.80 -3.98
CA ARG A 127 8.92 -12.82 -4.56
C ARG A 127 8.48 -13.22 -5.96
N GLU A 128 7.20 -13.46 -6.17
CA GLU A 128 6.65 -13.83 -7.49
C GLU A 128 6.86 -12.75 -8.55
N LYS A 129 6.70 -11.48 -8.17
CA LYS A 129 7.00 -10.36 -9.09
C LYS A 129 8.47 -10.32 -9.47
N TYR A 130 9.38 -10.62 -8.56
CA TYR A 130 10.81 -10.61 -8.79
C TYR A 130 11.24 -11.77 -9.73
N GLU A 131 10.71 -12.96 -9.52
CA GLU A 131 10.98 -14.14 -10.34
C GLU A 131 10.47 -13.94 -11.78
N LYS A 132 9.26 -13.42 -11.96
CA LYS A 132 8.69 -13.09 -13.27
C LYS A 132 9.54 -12.04 -14.02
N SER A 133 10.05 -11.02 -13.33
CA SER A 133 10.89 -9.98 -13.96
C SER A 133 12.28 -10.48 -14.35
N SER A 134 12.81 -11.48 -13.66
CA SER A 134 14.12 -12.08 -13.97
C SER A 134 14.09 -13.05 -15.17
N CYS A 135 12.93 -13.66 -15.45
CA CYS A 135 12.73 -14.52 -16.62
C CYS A 135 12.75 -13.77 -17.97
N TYR A 136 12.46 -12.46 -17.97
CA TYR A 136 12.46 -11.63 -19.18
C TYR A 136 13.84 -11.01 -19.52
N ARG A 137 14.88 -11.28 -18.73
CA ARG A 137 16.24 -10.73 -18.91
C ARG A 137 17.26 -11.78 -19.40
N ARG A 138 16.80 -12.86 -20.02
CA ARG A 138 17.69 -13.83 -20.68
C ARG A 138 17.48 -13.81 -22.19
#